data_cd2a9e0c01939b4f0254d5ecc9ed44e3
#
_entry.id   cd2a9e0c01939b4f0254d5ecc9ed44e3
#
_cell.length_a   1.000
_cell.length_b   1.000
_cell.length_c   1.000
_cell.angle_alpha   90.00
_cell.angle_beta   90.00
_cell.angle_gamma   90.00
#
_symmetry.space_group_name_H-M   'P 1'
#
loop_
_entity.id
_entity.type
_entity.pdbx_description
1 polymer ?
#
loop_
_entity_poly.entity_id
_entity_poly.type
_entity_poly.pdbx_seq_one_letter_code
_entity_poly.pdbx_strand_id
1 'polypeptide(L)'
;MQSSAARPTDDFDFAVDLRGIPVDTSNPVMVTGATGYLGSWITKGLLDAGVTVHAAVRDPRNTSKVAHLNRIAEQAPGTLHLFAGDLLRPGSYDQAMEGCSIVIHTASPFIRAVADPQRDLVAPALQGTRNVLAGVERTPSVTRVVLTSSIAAMYGDAVDIRRYPGRIVTETCWNTTSSL
;
A
#
# COMPACT_ATOMS: atom_id res chain seq x y z
N MET A 1 -48.10 2.30 17.84
CA MET A 1 -47.66 2.22 16.44
C MET A 1 -46.40 3.06 16.31
N GLN A 2 -45.23 2.44 16.43
CA GLN A 2 -43.95 3.13 16.24
C GLN A 2 -43.50 2.90 14.81
N SER A 3 -43.39 3.98 14.05
CA SER A 3 -42.87 4.00 12.68
C SER A 3 -41.37 3.73 12.74
N SER A 4 -40.98 2.56 12.28
CA SER A 4 -39.57 2.22 12.00
C SER A 4 -39.14 3.02 10.76
N ALA A 5 -38.45 4.13 10.96
CA ALA A 5 -37.76 4.80 9.88
C ALA A 5 -36.59 3.89 9.42
N ALA A 6 -36.70 3.36 8.19
CA ALA A 6 -35.61 2.67 7.52
C ALA A 6 -34.43 3.64 7.43
N ARG A 7 -33.24 3.20 7.89
CA ARG A 7 -31.98 3.90 7.61
C ARG A 7 -31.79 3.92 6.08
N PRO A 8 -31.39 5.06 5.49
CA PRO A 8 -30.93 5.04 4.11
C PRO A 8 -29.74 4.08 4.03
N THR A 9 -29.84 3.08 3.19
CA THR A 9 -28.67 2.34 2.72
C THR A 9 -27.92 3.31 1.81
N ASP A 10 -26.96 4.02 2.38
CA ASP A 10 -25.98 4.76 1.59
C ASP A 10 -25.12 3.71 0.87
N ASP A 11 -25.61 3.25 -0.27
CA ASP A 11 -24.80 2.57 -1.28
C ASP A 11 -23.84 3.62 -1.88
N PHE A 12 -22.83 4.02 -1.09
CA PHE A 12 -21.65 4.66 -1.64
C PHE A 12 -20.91 3.61 -2.46
N ASP A 13 -21.36 3.43 -3.70
CA ASP A 13 -20.61 2.69 -4.70
C ASP A 13 -19.37 3.51 -5.09
N PHE A 14 -18.31 3.41 -4.29
CA PHE A 14 -16.97 3.92 -4.61
C PHE A 14 -16.24 3.03 -5.60
N ALA A 15 -16.92 2.10 -6.25
CA ALA A 15 -16.31 1.30 -7.29
C ALA A 15 -15.96 2.20 -8.47
N VAL A 16 -14.72 2.67 -8.50
CA VAL A 16 -14.16 3.24 -9.73
C VAL A 16 -14.28 2.15 -10.79
N ASP A 17 -15.09 2.39 -11.80
CA ASP A 17 -15.22 1.46 -12.91
C ASP A 17 -13.91 1.45 -13.71
N LEU A 18 -13.07 0.46 -13.42
CA LEU A 18 -11.81 0.24 -14.13
C LEU A 18 -12.00 -0.62 -15.39
N ARG A 19 -13.24 -1.04 -15.69
CA ARG A 19 -13.54 -1.82 -16.91
C ARG A 19 -13.23 -0.97 -18.13
N GLY A 20 -12.46 -1.54 -19.05
CA GLY A 20 -12.01 -0.85 -20.25
C GLY A 20 -10.72 -0.06 -20.13
N ILE A 21 -10.12 0.03 -18.93
CA ILE A 21 -8.74 0.52 -18.79
C ILE A 21 -7.80 -0.63 -19.13
N PRO A 22 -6.94 -0.49 -20.16
CA PRO A 22 -5.98 -1.53 -20.49
C PRO A 22 -5.00 -1.72 -19.34
N VAL A 23 -4.89 -2.96 -18.85
CA VAL A 23 -3.90 -3.32 -17.83
C VAL A 23 -2.79 -4.10 -18.51
N ASP A 24 -1.55 -3.61 -18.41
CA ASP A 24 -0.38 -4.36 -18.87
C ASP A 24 -0.08 -5.51 -17.88
N THR A 25 -0.23 -6.73 -18.36
CA THR A 25 0.02 -7.96 -17.59
C THR A 25 1.33 -8.65 -18.00
N SER A 26 2.13 -8.03 -18.88
CA SER A 26 3.35 -8.64 -19.42
C SER A 26 4.46 -8.83 -18.39
N ASN A 27 4.49 -8.00 -17.36
CA ASN A 27 5.50 -8.04 -16.31
C ASN A 27 4.84 -8.12 -14.92
N PRO A 28 5.49 -8.77 -13.95
CA PRO A 28 5.01 -8.79 -12.58
C PRO A 28 4.97 -7.40 -11.93
N VAL A 29 4.10 -7.25 -10.94
CA VAL A 29 4.03 -6.07 -10.06
C VAL A 29 4.36 -6.51 -8.64
N MET A 30 5.36 -5.87 -8.01
CA MET A 30 5.66 -6.11 -6.61
C MET A 30 4.80 -5.25 -5.69
N VAL A 31 4.24 -5.87 -4.65
CA VAL A 31 3.48 -5.19 -3.59
C VAL A 31 4.16 -5.44 -2.25
N THR A 32 4.63 -4.40 -1.57
CA THR A 32 5.08 -4.51 -0.19
C THR A 32 3.90 -4.35 0.77
N GLY A 33 3.96 -5.02 1.93
CA GLY A 33 2.86 -4.94 2.90
C GLY A 33 1.57 -5.61 2.44
N ALA A 34 1.65 -6.57 1.53
CA ALA A 34 0.53 -7.26 0.90
C ALA A 34 -0.45 -7.93 1.89
N THR A 35 0.02 -8.30 3.09
CA THR A 35 -0.83 -8.87 4.15
C THR A 35 -1.61 -7.83 4.96
N GLY A 36 -1.32 -6.53 4.76
CA GLY A 36 -2.05 -5.44 5.40
C GLY A 36 -3.39 -5.15 4.69
N TYR A 37 -4.23 -4.32 5.32
CA TYR A 37 -5.55 -3.99 4.78
C TYR A 37 -5.46 -3.43 3.35
N LEU A 38 -4.75 -2.33 3.14
CA LEU A 38 -4.61 -1.70 1.83
C LEU A 38 -3.87 -2.62 0.85
N GLY A 39 -2.75 -3.21 1.28
CA GLY A 39 -1.93 -4.09 0.43
C GLY A 39 -2.69 -5.30 -0.08
N SER A 40 -3.59 -5.89 0.73
CA SER A 40 -4.40 -7.04 0.29
C SER A 40 -5.47 -6.66 -0.75
N TRP A 41 -6.08 -5.48 -0.64
CA TRP A 41 -7.00 -4.97 -1.64
C TRP A 41 -6.31 -4.64 -2.97
N ILE A 42 -5.13 -4.03 -2.92
CA ILE A 42 -4.30 -3.78 -4.10
C ILE A 42 -3.90 -5.10 -4.76
N THR A 43 -3.42 -6.07 -3.97
CA THR A 43 -3.07 -7.41 -4.45
C THR A 43 -4.27 -8.07 -5.13
N LYS A 44 -5.46 -7.99 -4.51
CA LYS A 44 -6.70 -8.51 -5.10
C LYS A 44 -7.00 -7.86 -6.44
N GLY A 45 -7.01 -6.53 -6.51
CA GLY A 45 -7.31 -5.81 -7.76
C GLY A 45 -6.35 -6.15 -8.89
N LEU A 46 -5.06 -6.32 -8.61
CA LEU A 46 -4.06 -6.74 -9.59
C LEU A 46 -4.30 -8.18 -10.07
N LEU A 47 -4.58 -9.10 -9.15
CA LEU A 47 -4.88 -10.50 -9.47
C LEU A 47 -6.17 -10.61 -10.27
N ASP A 48 -7.22 -9.88 -9.92
CA ASP A 48 -8.49 -9.84 -10.66
C ASP A 48 -8.29 -9.31 -12.09
N ALA A 49 -7.31 -8.42 -12.30
CA ALA A 49 -6.92 -7.91 -13.62
C ALA A 49 -5.98 -8.85 -14.41
N GLY A 50 -5.65 -10.02 -13.86
CA GLY A 50 -4.78 -11.01 -14.54
C GLY A 50 -3.28 -10.76 -14.37
N VAL A 51 -2.87 -9.83 -13.49
CA VAL A 51 -1.47 -9.49 -13.27
C VAL A 51 -0.78 -10.56 -12.42
N THR A 52 0.48 -10.86 -12.72
CA THR A 52 1.36 -11.60 -11.80
C THR A 52 1.82 -10.68 -10.67
N VAL A 53 1.52 -11.05 -9.44
CA VAL A 53 1.85 -10.25 -8.24
C VAL A 53 2.95 -10.92 -7.44
N HIS A 54 4.04 -10.19 -7.21
CA HIS A 54 5.08 -10.54 -6.26
C HIS A 54 4.76 -9.87 -4.91
N ALA A 55 4.10 -10.61 -4.02
CA ALA A 55 3.69 -10.11 -2.72
C ALA A 55 4.83 -10.28 -1.70
N ALA A 56 5.48 -9.17 -1.32
CA ALA A 56 6.52 -9.17 -0.32
C ALA A 56 5.91 -9.09 1.09
N VAL A 57 6.10 -10.16 1.85
CA VAL A 57 5.56 -10.35 3.20
C VAL A 57 6.69 -10.71 4.18
N ARG A 58 6.55 -10.44 5.47
CA ARG A 58 7.63 -10.72 6.45
C ARG A 58 7.98 -12.19 6.58
N ASP A 59 6.98 -13.06 6.58
CA ASP A 59 7.18 -14.52 6.61
C ASP A 59 6.15 -15.21 5.71
N PRO A 60 6.54 -15.65 4.50
CA PRO A 60 5.67 -16.39 3.59
C PRO A 60 5.16 -17.72 4.14
N ARG A 61 5.86 -18.30 5.12
CA ARG A 61 5.50 -19.59 5.72
C ARG A 61 4.46 -19.43 6.84
N ASN A 62 4.19 -18.21 7.29
CA ASN A 62 3.15 -17.95 8.27
C ASN A 62 1.78 -18.05 7.62
N THR A 63 1.24 -19.27 7.55
CA THR A 63 -0.01 -19.60 6.86
C THR A 63 -1.18 -18.76 7.37
N SER A 64 -1.26 -18.45 8.65
CA SER A 64 -2.33 -17.63 9.22
C SER A 64 -2.33 -16.19 8.68
N LYS A 65 -1.15 -15.65 8.37
CA LYS A 65 -0.99 -14.29 7.86
C LYS A 65 -1.19 -14.17 6.35
N VAL A 66 -0.93 -15.24 5.59
CA VAL A 66 -1.03 -15.23 4.13
C VAL A 66 -2.26 -15.97 3.57
N ALA A 67 -3.03 -16.67 4.41
CA ALA A 67 -4.18 -17.47 3.99
C ALA A 67 -5.20 -16.68 3.13
N HIS A 68 -5.45 -15.43 3.48
CA HIS A 68 -6.38 -14.58 2.73
C HIS A 68 -5.86 -14.25 1.32
N LEU A 69 -4.54 -14.03 1.17
CA LEU A 69 -3.92 -13.77 -0.13
C LEU A 69 -4.00 -15.02 -1.03
N ASN A 70 -3.71 -16.20 -0.49
CA ASN A 70 -3.81 -17.46 -1.23
C ASN A 70 -5.25 -17.69 -1.69
N ARG A 71 -6.25 -17.46 -0.81
CA ARG A 71 -7.67 -17.60 -1.16
C ARG A 71 -8.10 -16.63 -2.27
N ILE A 72 -7.58 -15.40 -2.25
CA ILE A 72 -7.81 -14.43 -3.33
C ILE A 72 -7.21 -14.96 -4.63
N ALA A 73 -5.98 -15.45 -4.60
CA ALA A 73 -5.30 -15.95 -5.79
C ALA A 73 -5.98 -17.20 -6.41
N GLU A 74 -6.54 -18.09 -5.59
CA GLU A 74 -7.30 -19.26 -6.05
C GLU A 74 -8.54 -18.89 -6.89
N GLN A 75 -9.07 -17.68 -6.74
CA GLN A 75 -10.30 -17.20 -7.37
C GLN A 75 -10.04 -16.20 -8.50
N ALA A 76 -8.79 -15.77 -8.69
CA ALA A 76 -8.42 -14.72 -9.63
C ALA A 76 -7.69 -15.29 -10.87
N PRO A 77 -7.78 -14.63 -12.03
CA PRO A 77 -7.03 -15.03 -13.23
C PRO A 77 -5.52 -14.76 -13.14
N GLY A 78 -5.09 -13.86 -12.27
CA GLY A 78 -3.67 -13.52 -12.05
C GLY A 78 -2.92 -14.57 -11.23
N THR A 79 -1.61 -14.40 -11.11
CA THR A 79 -0.73 -15.32 -10.37
C THR A 79 -0.11 -14.63 -9.17
N LEU A 80 -0.11 -15.30 -8.01
CA LEU A 80 0.50 -14.80 -6.78
C LEU A 80 1.79 -15.55 -6.46
N HIS A 81 2.87 -14.80 -6.24
CA HIS A 81 4.11 -15.30 -5.67
C HIS A 81 4.40 -14.59 -4.35
N LEU A 82 4.66 -15.36 -3.30
CA LEU A 82 5.00 -14.83 -1.98
C LEU A 82 6.52 -14.80 -1.81
N PHE A 83 7.04 -13.65 -1.42
CA PHE A 83 8.47 -13.43 -1.14
C PHE A 83 8.67 -12.95 0.29
N ALA A 84 9.78 -13.37 0.92
CA ALA A 84 10.19 -12.82 2.21
C ALA A 84 10.75 -11.40 2.00
N GLY A 85 10.24 -10.42 2.77
CA GLY A 85 10.73 -9.04 2.73
C GLY A 85 10.50 -8.34 4.06
N ASP A 86 11.54 -7.67 4.55
CA ASP A 86 11.51 -6.88 5.79
C ASP A 86 11.99 -5.46 5.51
N LEU A 87 11.20 -4.46 5.92
CA LEU A 87 11.52 -3.04 5.72
C LEU A 87 12.88 -2.64 6.28
N LEU A 88 13.26 -3.22 7.42
CA LEU A 88 14.49 -2.84 8.12
C LEU A 88 15.71 -3.64 7.67
N ARG A 89 15.53 -4.62 6.78
CA ARG A 89 16.62 -5.45 6.26
C ARG A 89 17.01 -5.03 4.84
N PRO A 90 18.17 -4.37 4.64
CA PRO A 90 18.64 -4.01 3.31
C PRO A 90 18.72 -5.23 2.37
N GLY A 91 18.30 -5.03 1.11
CA GLY A 91 18.33 -6.06 0.08
C GLY A 91 17.26 -7.15 0.19
N SER A 92 16.41 -7.13 1.24
CA SER A 92 15.41 -8.19 1.45
C SER A 92 14.29 -8.21 0.40
N TYR A 93 14.15 -7.15 -0.38
CA TYR A 93 13.16 -7.04 -1.45
C TYR A 93 13.71 -7.35 -2.84
N ASP A 94 15.02 -7.51 -2.99
CA ASP A 94 15.67 -7.63 -4.32
C ASP A 94 15.09 -8.81 -5.12
N GLN A 95 14.95 -9.98 -4.49
CA GLN A 95 14.37 -11.16 -5.14
C GLN A 95 12.89 -10.93 -5.54
N ALA A 96 12.12 -10.22 -4.72
CA ALA A 96 10.72 -9.92 -5.03
C ALA A 96 10.58 -8.92 -6.18
N MET A 97 11.60 -8.10 -6.43
CA MET A 97 11.63 -7.11 -7.52
C MET A 97 12.07 -7.69 -8.86
N GLU A 98 12.70 -8.86 -8.88
CA GLU A 98 13.20 -9.46 -10.12
C GLU A 98 12.11 -9.57 -11.19
N GLY A 99 12.35 -8.98 -12.36
CA GLY A 99 11.42 -8.96 -13.49
C GLY A 99 10.21 -8.05 -13.34
N CYS A 100 10.00 -7.44 -12.17
CA CYS A 100 8.88 -6.50 -11.98
C CYS A 100 9.10 -5.20 -12.77
N SER A 101 8.01 -4.67 -13.34
CA SER A 101 8.00 -3.34 -13.96
C SER A 101 7.55 -2.23 -13.00
N ILE A 102 6.76 -2.58 -11.99
CA ILE A 102 6.16 -1.65 -11.03
C ILE A 102 6.37 -2.18 -9.61
N VAL A 103 6.68 -1.26 -8.69
CA VAL A 103 6.69 -1.52 -7.24
C VAL A 103 5.62 -0.66 -6.58
N ILE A 104 4.67 -1.30 -5.89
CA ILE A 104 3.67 -0.63 -5.06
C ILE A 104 4.08 -0.77 -3.60
N HIS A 105 4.52 0.33 -3.01
CA HIS A 105 5.03 0.37 -1.66
C HIS A 105 3.98 0.84 -0.67
N THR A 106 3.33 -0.11 0.04
CA THR A 106 2.33 0.18 1.08
C THR A 106 2.81 -0.17 2.48
N ALA A 107 3.92 -0.90 2.59
CA ALA A 107 4.45 -1.27 3.89
C ALA A 107 4.96 -0.05 4.65
N SER A 108 4.50 0.10 5.87
CA SER A 108 5.00 1.09 6.82
C SER A 108 4.95 0.51 8.22
N PRO A 109 5.90 0.82 9.11
CA PRO A 109 5.76 0.48 10.52
C PRO A 109 4.58 1.26 11.09
N PHE A 110 3.65 0.55 11.73
CA PHE A 110 2.50 1.14 12.40
C PHE A 110 2.38 0.57 13.81
N ILE A 111 2.74 1.38 14.79
CA ILE A 111 2.68 1.04 16.22
C ILE A 111 1.82 2.09 16.90
N ARG A 112 0.80 1.68 17.67
CA ARG A 112 -0.17 2.59 18.30
C ARG A 112 0.37 3.32 19.52
N ALA A 113 1.30 2.71 20.24
CA ALA A 113 1.94 3.29 21.42
C ALA A 113 3.44 3.16 21.28
N VAL A 114 4.14 4.28 21.33
CA VAL A 114 5.58 4.37 21.20
C VAL A 114 6.16 5.16 22.36
N ALA A 115 7.32 4.74 22.86
CA ALA A 115 8.03 5.47 23.89
C ALA A 115 8.87 6.61 23.30
N ASP A 116 9.38 6.40 22.10
CA ASP A 116 10.20 7.36 21.37
C ASP A 116 9.72 7.40 19.91
N PRO A 117 8.93 8.40 19.51
CA PRO A 117 8.40 8.50 18.15
C PRO A 117 9.48 8.53 17.06
N GLN A 118 10.60 9.19 17.33
CA GLN A 118 11.69 9.27 16.36
C GLN A 118 12.31 7.89 16.11
N ARG A 119 12.62 7.15 17.16
CA ARG A 119 13.25 5.84 17.09
C ARG A 119 12.26 4.76 16.62
N ASP A 120 11.03 4.81 17.11
CA ASP A 120 10.09 3.69 16.99
C ASP A 120 9.19 3.81 15.74
N LEU A 121 9.03 5.01 15.18
CA LEU A 121 8.19 5.26 13.99
C LEU A 121 8.95 5.91 12.84
N VAL A 122 9.53 7.11 13.07
CA VAL A 122 10.10 7.91 11.97
C VAL A 122 11.32 7.24 11.37
N ALA A 123 12.28 6.84 12.19
CA ALA A 123 13.50 6.20 11.71
C ALA A 123 13.21 4.88 10.95
N PRO A 124 12.36 3.95 11.46
CA PRO A 124 11.98 2.75 10.71
C PRO A 124 11.21 3.03 9.43
N ALA A 125 10.32 4.03 9.40
CA ALA A 125 9.57 4.38 8.17
C ALA A 125 10.52 4.93 7.09
N LEU A 126 11.41 5.82 7.47
CA LEU A 126 12.42 6.41 6.59
C LEU A 126 13.40 5.34 6.07
N GLN A 127 13.93 4.51 6.97
CA GLN A 127 14.86 3.44 6.60
C GLN A 127 14.20 2.40 5.71
N GLY A 128 12.95 2.02 6.02
CA GLY A 128 12.20 1.06 5.22
C GLY A 128 11.97 1.56 3.79
N THR A 129 11.55 2.80 3.64
CA THR A 129 11.37 3.43 2.32
C THR A 129 12.70 3.49 1.55
N ARG A 130 13.80 3.88 2.21
CA ARG A 130 15.14 3.90 1.60
C ARG A 130 15.57 2.50 1.14
N ASN A 131 15.33 1.47 1.93
CA ASN A 131 15.68 0.10 1.57
C ASN A 131 14.91 -0.38 0.32
N VAL A 132 13.63 -0.05 0.21
CA VAL A 132 12.83 -0.37 -0.99
C VAL A 132 13.37 0.39 -2.21
N LEU A 133 13.59 1.69 -2.10
CA LEU A 133 14.10 2.51 -3.22
C LEU A 133 15.50 2.07 -3.65
N ALA A 134 16.38 1.73 -2.72
CA ALA A 134 17.69 1.17 -3.04
C ALA A 134 17.60 -0.19 -3.78
N GLY A 135 16.58 -1.01 -3.50
CA GLY A 135 16.27 -2.21 -4.28
C GLY A 135 15.84 -1.86 -5.71
N VAL A 136 14.98 -0.86 -5.86
CA VAL A 136 14.56 -0.35 -7.18
C VAL A 136 15.75 0.11 -8.03
N GLU A 137 16.69 0.87 -7.44
CA GLU A 137 17.90 1.32 -8.13
C GLU A 137 18.76 0.17 -8.65
N ARG A 138 18.73 -0.98 -7.98
CA ARG A 138 19.44 -2.21 -8.40
C ARG A 138 18.67 -3.06 -9.40
N THR A 139 17.38 -2.74 -9.65
CA THR A 139 16.49 -3.54 -10.49
C THR A 139 16.07 -2.76 -11.74
N PRO A 140 16.83 -2.84 -12.85
CA PRO A 140 16.57 -2.01 -14.04
C PRO A 140 15.22 -2.25 -14.71
N SER A 141 14.55 -3.40 -14.44
CA SER A 141 13.22 -3.69 -14.96
C SER A 141 12.13 -2.81 -14.32
N VAL A 142 12.37 -2.30 -13.10
CA VAL A 142 11.39 -1.44 -12.41
C VAL A 142 11.46 -0.04 -12.98
N THR A 143 10.39 0.36 -13.66
CA THR A 143 10.27 1.68 -14.29
C THR A 143 9.37 2.65 -13.51
N ARG A 144 8.62 2.13 -12.53
CA ARG A 144 7.69 2.94 -11.72
C ARG A 144 7.59 2.46 -10.28
N VAL A 145 7.58 3.42 -9.36
CA VAL A 145 7.26 3.19 -7.96
C VAL A 145 6.00 3.97 -7.59
N VAL A 146 5.05 3.29 -6.96
CA VAL A 146 3.85 3.90 -6.36
C VAL A 146 4.02 3.84 -4.85
N LEU A 147 4.31 4.97 -4.23
CA LEU A 147 4.49 5.09 -2.78
C LEU A 147 3.18 5.54 -2.13
N THR A 148 2.66 4.74 -1.21
CA THR A 148 1.50 5.14 -0.41
C THR A 148 1.92 6.22 0.59
N SER A 149 1.36 7.41 0.41
CA SER A 149 1.52 8.53 1.35
C SER A 149 0.43 8.48 2.42
N SER A 150 0.26 9.56 3.14
CA SER A 150 -0.75 9.71 4.19
C SER A 150 -1.38 11.10 4.12
N ILE A 151 -2.63 11.20 4.53
CA ILE A 151 -3.28 12.50 4.73
C ILE A 151 -2.52 13.33 5.78
N ALA A 152 -1.88 12.69 6.75
CA ALA A 152 -1.01 13.35 7.71
C ALA A 152 0.25 13.99 7.09
N ALA A 153 0.62 13.62 5.87
CA ALA A 153 1.66 14.30 5.11
C ALA A 153 1.16 15.60 4.47
N MET A 154 -0.16 15.78 4.36
CA MET A 154 -0.79 16.93 3.72
C MET A 154 -1.21 18.01 4.74
N TYR A 155 -1.71 17.61 5.92
CA TYR A 155 -2.01 18.52 7.03
C TYR A 155 -1.94 17.79 8.37
N GLY A 156 -1.66 18.53 9.46
CA GLY A 156 -1.53 17.98 10.81
C GLY A 156 -2.86 17.92 11.56
N ASP A 157 -3.66 18.98 11.46
CA ASP A 157 -4.94 19.12 12.15
C ASP A 157 -6.01 19.65 11.18
N ALA A 158 -7.27 19.36 11.45
CA ALA A 158 -8.38 19.86 10.65
C ALA A 158 -8.45 21.39 10.55
N VAL A 159 -7.92 22.12 11.54
CA VAL A 159 -7.82 23.58 11.51
C VAL A 159 -6.87 24.08 10.42
N ASP A 160 -5.87 23.29 10.05
CA ASP A 160 -4.90 23.65 9.00
C ASP A 160 -5.55 23.79 7.63
N ILE A 161 -6.66 23.05 7.40
CA ILE A 161 -7.44 23.11 6.15
C ILE A 161 -7.94 24.55 5.87
N ARG A 162 -8.13 25.35 6.92
CA ARG A 162 -8.56 26.75 6.77
C ARG A 162 -7.54 27.63 6.03
N ARG A 163 -6.29 27.20 5.96
CA ARG A 163 -5.18 27.93 5.29
C ARG A 163 -5.18 27.73 3.77
N TYR A 164 -5.88 26.70 3.29
CA TYR A 164 -5.89 26.36 1.87
C TYR A 164 -7.06 27.06 1.14
N PRO A 165 -6.87 27.45 -0.14
CA PRO A 165 -7.90 28.05 -0.95
C PRO A 165 -9.17 27.17 -1.00
N GLY A 166 -10.33 27.77 -0.77
CA GLY A 166 -11.60 27.04 -0.76
C GLY A 166 -11.73 26.00 0.35
N ARG A 167 -10.75 25.90 1.28
CA ARG A 167 -10.67 24.85 2.32
C ARG A 167 -10.61 23.45 1.72
N ILE A 168 -9.99 23.32 0.57
CA ILE A 168 -9.78 22.05 -0.14
C ILE A 168 -8.32 21.64 -0.01
N VAL A 169 -8.10 20.41 0.39
CA VAL A 169 -6.76 19.78 0.43
C VAL A 169 -6.51 19.11 -0.90
N THR A 170 -5.41 19.48 -1.54
CA THR A 170 -4.98 18.94 -2.83
C THR A 170 -3.58 18.35 -2.72
N GLU A 171 -3.10 17.70 -3.77
CA GLU A 171 -1.75 17.15 -3.86
C GLU A 171 -0.62 18.17 -3.70
N THR A 172 -0.92 19.46 -3.77
CA THR A 172 0.06 20.53 -3.53
C THR A 172 0.20 20.89 -2.05
N CYS A 173 -0.68 20.38 -1.19
CA CYS A 173 -0.66 20.66 0.24
C CYS A 173 0.37 19.78 0.95
N TRP A 174 1.16 20.41 1.83
CA TRP A 174 2.12 19.72 2.68
C TRP A 174 1.92 20.10 4.14
N ASN A 175 2.03 19.12 5.03
CA ASN A 175 1.98 19.35 6.46
C ASN A 175 3.23 20.09 6.92
N THR A 176 3.05 21.31 7.40
CA THR A 176 4.11 22.19 7.94
C THR A 176 3.89 22.54 9.41
N THR A 177 2.89 21.94 10.05
CA THR A 177 2.46 22.29 11.42
C THR A 177 2.76 21.21 12.43
N SER A 178 2.92 19.95 12.00
CA SER A 178 3.31 18.87 12.90
C SER A 178 4.81 18.86 13.15
N SER A 179 5.19 18.55 14.39
CA SER A 179 6.57 18.29 14.85
C SER A 179 6.60 17.00 15.67
N LEU A 180 7.78 16.48 15.90
CA LEU A 180 8.03 15.36 16.83
C LEU A 180 8.01 15.85 18.27
#